data_a62562ea58b5ba876b1bd092186ad492
#
_entry.id   a62562ea58b5ba876b1bd092186ad492
#
_cell.length_a   1.000
_cell.length_b   1.000
_cell.length_c   1.000
_cell.angle_alpha   90.00
_cell.angle_beta   90.00
_cell.angle_gamma   90.00
#
_symmetry.space_group_name_H-M   'P 1'
#
loop_
_entity.id
_entity.type
_entity.pdbx_description
1 polymer ?
#
loop_
_entity_poly.entity_id
_entity_poly.type
_entity_poly.pdbx_seq_one_letter_code
_entity_poly.pdbx_strand_id
1 'polypeptide(L)'
;MKKVLKIFLVTICMFIMIYPSTAAHAEETSDVVNIPDDNLKAYLNGQLKQSGVAPITKKQLATITNVTLSGTSYTDLTGLEEADNLVTLSLNNTNIKTLEPIKNQTSLTYITVSGENVKDSLFVDLNGLVNLQSLSISGSEVTHNVFKMFNKLPKLTYLYAQDSMKITDISELASLPALTTLFLQFDGIDDFRPLNDFESLKNGNLKALAAFGQNTGRTNPRITLKSGKLDYNEANQTLYLPFSMMPKPLTSFDGTVAPFSKSTSASNTYLGFNDVALPSSRLSITDDGITVSGVTKEEFDNLDEIEYNARYDFPTGSYPTPPSMNSYTISSGTYDQYFDISHTLDLTADESFDYNQYDATSEEQFLKDIHAETDDGTAVQSDFDQVVKLDVPGEYTVTLNAENAAGLKATPVTVKVTVHEKPVITADSQISYKKESTKSVDEFLQEIHSSVTGNAVLTSDFDKVVDLNTPGEYTVTLHATNDRGQQADPVTVIVTVTASDGGHVNPIPPTPEVKPTPQEETDPTIIPEPQSENSEDQVKENNTKTEEKANKTSLTTKENKVEKADKADKANQVKTKALPQTGDTNKNALPIAGVMLSLAALLIIRKSKS
;
A
#
# COMPACT_ATOMS: atom_id res chain seq x y z
N MET A 1 20.60 -97.41 51.94
CA MET A 1 19.57 -96.32 51.77
C MET A 1 20.05 -94.93 52.24
N LYS A 2 20.90 -94.76 53.24
CA LYS A 2 21.32 -93.39 53.70
C LYS A 2 22.34 -92.67 52.80
N LYS A 3 23.09 -93.38 51.94
CA LYS A 3 24.05 -92.76 51.00
C LYS A 3 23.42 -92.32 49.67
N VAL A 4 22.34 -92.95 49.21
CA VAL A 4 21.61 -92.57 47.98
C VAL A 4 20.74 -91.37 48.22
N LEU A 5 20.20 -91.15 49.43
CA LEU A 5 19.40 -90.02 49.79
C LEU A 5 20.20 -88.71 49.90
N LYS A 6 21.51 -88.78 50.24
CA LYS A 6 22.39 -87.61 50.32
C LYS A 6 22.80 -87.09 48.89
N ILE A 7 22.95 -87.97 47.93
CA ILE A 7 23.30 -87.62 46.55
C ILE A 7 22.08 -87.00 45.84
N PHE A 8 20.88 -87.49 46.13
CA PHE A 8 19.64 -86.91 45.55
C PHE A 8 19.31 -85.56 46.11
N LEU A 9 19.66 -85.27 47.38
CA LEU A 9 19.40 -83.93 47.98
C LEU A 9 20.41 -82.87 47.49
N VAL A 10 21.69 -83.30 47.23
CA VAL A 10 22.69 -82.36 46.66
C VAL A 10 22.44 -82.09 45.19
N THR A 11 21.86 -83.00 44.41
CA THR A 11 21.53 -82.82 43.00
C THR A 11 20.29 -81.97 42.85
N ILE A 12 19.31 -82.00 43.78
CA ILE A 12 18.14 -81.12 43.78
C ILE A 12 18.54 -79.72 44.20
N CYS A 13 19.48 -79.53 45.14
CA CYS A 13 19.97 -78.19 45.49
C CYS A 13 20.85 -77.54 44.38
N MET A 14 21.55 -78.34 43.56
CA MET A 14 22.28 -77.77 42.40
C MET A 14 21.42 -77.44 41.21
N PHE A 15 20.20 -78.00 41.05
CA PHE A 15 19.27 -77.64 39.98
C PHE A 15 18.40 -76.47 40.33
N ILE A 16 18.33 -76.01 41.59
CA ILE A 16 17.57 -74.82 42.01
C ILE A 16 18.41 -73.52 41.92
N MET A 17 19.76 -73.60 41.71
CA MET A 17 20.63 -72.43 41.59
C MET A 17 20.95 -71.98 40.13
N ILE A 18 20.30 -72.51 39.10
CA ILE A 18 20.58 -72.21 37.69
C ILE A 18 19.31 -71.71 36.96
N TYR A 19 18.36 -71.15 37.68
CA TYR A 19 17.41 -70.23 37.05
C TYR A 19 17.77 -68.83 37.50
N PRO A 20 18.49 -68.06 36.67
CA PRO A 20 18.47 -66.64 36.86
C PRO A 20 17.02 -66.20 36.66
N SER A 21 16.51 -65.49 37.62
CA SER A 21 15.20 -64.84 37.58
C SER A 21 15.05 -64.08 36.30
N THR A 22 14.35 -64.61 35.32
CA THR A 22 13.86 -63.87 34.16
C THR A 22 12.67 -62.99 34.52
N ALA A 23 12.40 -62.82 35.84
CA ALA A 23 11.31 -61.92 36.31
C ALA A 23 11.74 -60.45 36.51
N ALA A 24 13.04 -60.10 36.28
CA ALA A 24 13.49 -58.72 36.43
C ALA A 24 13.59 -57.93 35.12
N HIS A 25 13.22 -58.54 33.97
CA HIS A 25 13.29 -57.83 32.66
C HIS A 25 11.94 -57.52 32.07
N ALA A 26 10.83 -57.82 32.72
CA ALA A 26 9.50 -57.52 32.23
C ALA A 26 8.92 -56.15 32.73
N GLU A 27 9.60 -55.55 33.73
CA GLU A 27 9.15 -54.24 34.27
C GLU A 27 9.89 -53.03 33.68
N GLU A 28 11.01 -53.25 32.95
CA GLU A 28 11.79 -52.16 32.36
C GLU A 28 11.30 -51.70 30.97
N THR A 29 10.43 -52.44 30.28
CA THR A 29 9.99 -52.10 28.94
C THR A 29 8.88 -51.06 28.91
N SER A 30 8.20 -50.79 30.04
CA SER A 30 7.14 -49.76 30.11
C SER A 30 7.68 -48.32 30.27
N ASP A 31 8.96 -48.18 30.62
CA ASP A 31 9.60 -46.88 30.88
C ASP A 31 10.50 -46.39 29.74
N VAL A 32 10.59 -47.14 28.63
CA VAL A 32 11.37 -46.72 27.45
C VAL A 32 10.62 -45.62 26.71
N VAL A 33 11.30 -44.50 26.52
CA VAL A 33 10.75 -43.33 25.81
C VAL A 33 10.85 -43.52 24.31
N ASN A 34 9.79 -43.16 23.60
CA ASN A 34 9.78 -43.12 22.15
C ASN A 34 10.52 -41.86 21.65
N ILE A 35 11.64 -42.02 20.96
CA ILE A 35 12.43 -40.97 20.36
C ILE A 35 12.61 -41.33 18.89
N PRO A 36 11.72 -40.79 17.99
CA PRO A 36 11.71 -41.18 16.58
C PRO A 36 12.84 -40.55 15.76
N ASP A 37 13.42 -39.43 16.19
CA ASP A 37 14.58 -38.81 15.53
C ASP A 37 15.86 -39.53 15.98
N ASP A 38 16.45 -40.29 15.07
CA ASP A 38 17.67 -41.06 15.34
C ASP A 38 18.87 -40.19 15.73
N ASN A 39 18.95 -38.94 15.20
CA ASN A 39 20.00 -38.01 15.55
C ASN A 39 19.81 -37.46 16.96
N LEU A 40 18.58 -37.11 17.35
CA LEU A 40 18.26 -36.75 18.72
C LEU A 40 18.56 -37.89 19.67
N LYS A 41 18.12 -39.10 19.33
CA LYS A 41 18.38 -40.29 20.12
C LYS A 41 19.88 -40.57 20.30
N ALA A 42 20.66 -40.47 19.23
CA ALA A 42 22.12 -40.64 19.28
C ALA A 42 22.78 -39.54 20.13
N TYR A 43 22.32 -38.28 20.02
CA TYR A 43 22.81 -37.18 20.84
C TYR A 43 22.55 -37.40 22.34
N LEU A 44 21.33 -37.78 22.71
CA LEU A 44 20.98 -38.07 24.11
C LEU A 44 21.75 -39.25 24.66
N ASN A 45 21.88 -40.31 23.88
CA ASN A 45 22.71 -41.48 24.23
C ASN A 45 24.17 -41.09 24.43
N GLY A 46 24.69 -40.19 23.63
CA GLY A 46 26.04 -39.63 23.81
C GLY A 46 26.22 -38.94 25.17
N GLN A 47 25.24 -38.16 25.60
CA GLN A 47 25.25 -37.56 26.94
C GLN A 47 25.17 -38.58 28.05
N LEU A 48 24.36 -39.62 27.86
CA LEU A 48 24.21 -40.75 28.81
C LEU A 48 25.39 -41.74 28.79
N LYS A 49 26.36 -41.51 27.89
CA LYS A 49 27.56 -42.39 27.71
C LYS A 49 27.20 -43.83 27.36
N GLN A 50 26.21 -44.02 26.51
CA GLN A 50 25.76 -45.33 26.04
C GLN A 50 25.73 -45.37 24.49
N SER A 51 25.46 -46.56 23.92
CA SER A 51 25.40 -46.72 22.47
C SER A 51 24.34 -45.81 21.86
N GLY A 52 24.63 -45.15 20.73
CA GLY A 52 23.73 -44.19 20.07
C GLY A 52 22.34 -44.73 19.71
N VAL A 53 22.17 -46.04 19.60
CA VAL A 53 20.89 -46.71 19.31
C VAL A 53 20.23 -47.31 20.53
N ALA A 54 20.86 -47.24 21.73
CA ALA A 54 20.32 -47.82 22.96
C ALA A 54 18.92 -47.23 23.28
N PRO A 55 18.02 -48.05 23.87
CA PRO A 55 16.77 -47.53 24.41
C PRO A 55 17.08 -46.60 25.59
N ILE A 56 16.30 -45.50 25.67
CA ILE A 56 16.45 -44.52 26.73
C ILE A 56 15.19 -44.58 27.60
N THR A 57 15.38 -44.66 28.90
CA THR A 57 14.28 -44.69 29.88
C THR A 57 13.96 -43.27 30.37
N LYS A 58 12.75 -43.03 30.89
CA LYS A 58 12.34 -41.77 31.55
C LYS A 58 13.32 -41.38 32.66
N LYS A 59 13.73 -42.34 33.49
CA LYS A 59 14.70 -42.13 34.56
C LYS A 59 16.05 -41.63 34.05
N GLN A 60 16.51 -42.10 32.88
CA GLN A 60 17.72 -41.61 32.24
C GLN A 60 17.53 -40.21 31.67
N LEU A 61 16.41 -39.94 30.98
CA LEU A 61 16.11 -38.61 30.49
C LEU A 61 16.01 -37.56 31.60
N ALA A 62 15.45 -37.93 32.75
CA ALA A 62 15.40 -37.06 33.92
C ALA A 62 16.78 -36.65 34.48
N THR A 63 17.87 -37.28 34.03
CA THR A 63 19.25 -36.84 34.38
C THR A 63 19.80 -35.78 33.43
N ILE A 64 19.14 -35.56 32.30
CA ILE A 64 19.56 -34.60 31.28
C ILE A 64 18.98 -33.23 31.63
N THR A 65 19.84 -32.26 31.81
CA THR A 65 19.47 -30.87 32.14
C THR A 65 19.69 -29.88 31.00
N ASN A 66 20.48 -30.27 29.99
CA ASN A 66 20.85 -29.42 28.88
C ASN A 66 20.78 -30.18 27.57
N VAL A 67 20.10 -29.64 26.58
CA VAL A 67 20.06 -30.12 25.21
C VAL A 67 20.49 -29.01 24.28
N THR A 68 21.54 -29.27 23.47
CA THR A 68 22.03 -28.34 22.46
C THR A 68 22.15 -29.07 21.14
N LEU A 69 21.27 -28.74 20.20
CA LEU A 69 21.21 -29.33 18.87
C LEU A 69 21.68 -28.32 17.85
N SER A 70 22.52 -28.72 16.92
CA SER A 70 23.04 -27.87 15.87
C SER A 70 23.09 -28.60 14.53
N GLY A 71 22.53 -28.01 13.51
CA GLY A 71 22.49 -28.54 12.14
C GLY A 71 21.17 -29.17 11.75
N THR A 72 20.96 -29.25 10.46
CA THR A 72 19.68 -29.57 9.80
C THR A 72 19.27 -31.04 9.92
N SER A 73 20.11 -31.91 10.52
CA SER A 73 19.81 -33.32 10.74
C SER A 73 18.79 -33.59 11.84
N TYR A 74 18.56 -32.62 12.75
CA TYR A 74 17.56 -32.71 13.80
C TYR A 74 16.22 -32.21 13.30
N THR A 75 15.18 -33.02 13.39
CA THR A 75 13.87 -32.77 12.79
C THR A 75 12.69 -32.87 13.76
N ASP A 76 12.86 -33.58 14.89
CA ASP A 76 11.79 -33.87 15.83
C ASP A 76 12.33 -33.87 17.27
N LEU A 77 11.59 -33.27 18.20
CA LEU A 77 11.90 -33.23 19.64
C LEU A 77 11.11 -34.25 20.46
N THR A 78 10.28 -35.11 19.82
CA THR A 78 9.49 -36.13 20.50
C THR A 78 10.37 -36.98 21.42
N GLY A 79 9.92 -37.12 22.63
CA GLY A 79 10.62 -37.79 23.73
C GLY A 79 11.18 -36.81 24.77
N LEU A 80 11.43 -35.53 24.39
CA LEU A 80 11.88 -34.53 25.37
C LEU A 80 10.77 -34.11 26.34
N GLU A 81 9.51 -34.40 26.07
CA GLU A 81 8.39 -34.22 27.01
C GLU A 81 8.60 -35.02 28.33
N GLU A 82 9.42 -36.07 28.31
CA GLU A 82 9.77 -36.91 29.47
C GLU A 82 11.09 -36.48 30.14
N ALA A 83 11.69 -35.38 29.69
CA ALA A 83 12.93 -34.88 30.28
C ALA A 83 12.62 -33.85 31.41
N ASP A 84 12.01 -34.31 32.49
CA ASP A 84 11.43 -33.48 33.59
C ASP A 84 12.39 -32.47 34.22
N ASN A 85 13.69 -32.66 34.11
CA ASN A 85 14.71 -31.77 34.65
C ASN A 85 15.48 -30.97 33.59
N LEU A 86 14.93 -30.87 32.40
CA LEU A 86 15.53 -30.08 31.30
C LEU A 86 15.48 -28.59 31.62
N VAL A 87 16.64 -27.97 31.83
CA VAL A 87 16.79 -26.55 32.18
C VAL A 87 17.09 -25.71 30.97
N THR A 88 17.87 -26.21 30.03
CA THR A 88 18.31 -25.46 28.84
C THR A 88 18.04 -26.24 27.56
N LEU A 89 17.39 -25.59 26.61
CA LEU A 89 17.21 -26.06 25.24
C LEU A 89 17.81 -25.04 24.26
N SER A 90 18.73 -25.49 23.40
CA SER A 90 19.32 -24.69 22.36
C SER A 90 19.21 -25.39 21.01
N LEU A 91 18.56 -24.70 20.04
CA LEU A 91 18.31 -25.17 18.68
C LEU A 91 18.96 -24.20 17.70
N ASN A 92 20.03 -24.62 17.00
CA ASN A 92 20.78 -23.77 16.08
C ASN A 92 20.76 -24.37 14.67
N ASN A 93 20.18 -23.69 13.72
CA ASN A 93 20.05 -24.11 12.31
C ASN A 93 19.49 -25.55 12.18
N THR A 94 18.49 -25.90 12.98
CA THR A 94 17.83 -27.22 12.94
C THR A 94 16.63 -27.20 11.98
N ASN A 95 16.18 -28.42 11.62
CA ASN A 95 14.93 -28.63 10.86
C ASN A 95 13.76 -29.06 11.75
N ILE A 96 13.82 -28.78 13.05
CA ILE A 96 12.73 -29.03 14.00
C ILE A 96 11.44 -28.33 13.49
N LYS A 97 10.33 -29.05 13.50
CA LYS A 97 9.05 -28.59 12.95
C LYS A 97 8.15 -27.94 13.99
N THR A 98 8.28 -28.31 15.25
CA THR A 98 7.43 -27.81 16.33
C THR A 98 8.10 -27.93 17.69
N LEU A 99 7.79 -26.97 18.57
CA LEU A 99 8.16 -27.02 20.00
C LEU A 99 7.10 -27.74 20.87
N GLU A 100 6.11 -28.40 20.25
CA GLU A 100 5.03 -29.11 20.97
C GLU A 100 5.53 -30.02 22.08
N PRO A 101 6.62 -30.84 21.89
CA PRO A 101 7.10 -31.73 22.95
C PRO A 101 7.58 -31.03 24.22
N ILE A 102 7.97 -29.74 24.13
CA ILE A 102 8.53 -29.03 25.28
C ILE A 102 7.60 -28.00 25.89
N LYS A 103 6.39 -27.80 25.35
CA LYS A 103 5.49 -26.69 25.73
C LYS A 103 5.08 -26.67 27.21
N ASN A 104 5.11 -27.83 27.90
CA ASN A 104 4.72 -27.97 29.30
C ASN A 104 5.92 -28.27 30.22
N GLN A 105 7.15 -28.15 29.73
CA GLN A 105 8.37 -28.44 30.50
C GLN A 105 8.66 -27.33 31.53
N THR A 106 8.05 -27.41 32.69
CA THR A 106 8.16 -26.37 33.73
C THR A 106 9.56 -26.21 34.34
N SER A 107 10.49 -27.16 34.08
CA SER A 107 11.90 -27.08 34.48
C SER A 107 12.73 -26.14 33.57
N LEU A 108 12.25 -25.88 32.35
CA LEU A 108 12.94 -24.99 31.39
C LEU A 108 13.05 -23.57 31.90
N THR A 109 14.27 -23.08 31.91
CA THR A 109 14.60 -21.69 32.26
C THR A 109 15.24 -20.92 31.11
N TYR A 110 15.88 -21.61 30.16
CA TYR A 110 16.58 -21.02 29.01
C TYR A 110 16.22 -21.73 27.72
N ILE A 111 15.70 -20.96 26.74
CA ILE A 111 15.46 -21.45 25.38
C ILE A 111 16.16 -20.54 24.40
N THR A 112 16.89 -21.14 23.45
CA THR A 112 17.46 -20.45 22.28
C THR A 112 17.03 -21.17 21.03
N VAL A 113 16.49 -20.44 20.06
CA VAL A 113 16.12 -20.95 18.74
C VAL A 113 16.65 -19.97 17.69
N SER A 114 17.54 -20.45 16.82
CA SER A 114 18.15 -19.62 15.79
C SER A 114 18.37 -20.35 14.48
N GLY A 115 18.29 -19.64 13.38
CA GLY A 115 18.60 -20.14 12.04
C GLY A 115 17.60 -19.76 10.96
N GLU A 116 17.98 -20.00 9.72
CA GLU A 116 17.18 -19.63 8.52
C GLU A 116 15.83 -20.38 8.44
N ASN A 117 15.72 -21.56 9.07
CA ASN A 117 14.49 -22.36 9.06
C ASN A 117 13.53 -22.02 10.20
N VAL A 118 13.86 -21.03 11.05
CA VAL A 118 13.01 -20.61 12.16
C VAL A 118 11.87 -19.77 11.61
N LYS A 119 10.63 -20.20 11.89
CA LYS A 119 9.37 -19.57 11.44
C LYS A 119 8.36 -19.57 12.58
N ASP A 120 7.33 -18.76 12.49
CA ASP A 120 6.23 -18.74 13.47
C ASP A 120 5.63 -20.15 13.70
N SER A 121 5.52 -20.97 12.65
CA SER A 121 4.95 -22.32 12.73
C SER A 121 5.74 -23.30 13.62
N LEU A 122 6.99 -22.98 13.98
CA LEU A 122 7.77 -23.74 14.95
C LEU A 122 7.21 -23.59 16.37
N PHE A 123 6.68 -22.39 16.68
CA PHE A 123 6.23 -22.02 18.01
C PHE A 123 4.78 -22.45 18.21
N VAL A 124 4.52 -22.95 19.40
CA VAL A 124 3.19 -23.28 19.93
C VAL A 124 2.94 -22.45 21.18
N ASP A 125 1.78 -22.57 21.80
CA ASP A 125 1.54 -21.90 23.09
C ASP A 125 2.56 -22.38 24.14
N LEU A 126 3.55 -21.54 24.43
CA LEU A 126 4.61 -21.78 25.42
C LEU A 126 4.29 -21.19 26.80
N ASN A 127 3.09 -20.64 27.02
CA ASN A 127 2.72 -20.04 28.30
C ASN A 127 2.72 -21.03 29.47
N GLY A 128 2.76 -22.34 29.20
CA GLY A 128 2.98 -23.40 30.16
C GLY A 128 4.40 -23.44 30.78
N LEU A 129 5.38 -22.78 30.18
CA LEU A 129 6.77 -22.72 30.64
C LEU A 129 6.95 -21.69 31.77
N VAL A 130 6.22 -21.83 32.85
CA VAL A 130 6.07 -20.86 33.94
C VAL A 130 7.35 -20.43 34.65
N ASN A 131 8.45 -21.20 34.47
CA ASN A 131 9.77 -20.90 35.02
C ASN A 131 10.76 -20.36 33.99
N LEU A 132 10.34 -20.16 32.73
CA LEU A 132 11.22 -19.63 31.68
C LEU A 132 11.67 -18.23 32.05
N GLN A 133 12.98 -17.99 32.06
CA GLN A 133 13.61 -16.71 32.39
C GLN A 133 14.24 -16.04 31.17
N SER A 134 14.73 -16.83 30.22
CA SER A 134 15.37 -16.29 29.03
C SER A 134 14.89 -17.01 27.78
N LEU A 135 14.45 -16.23 26.81
CA LEU A 135 14.05 -16.70 25.49
C LEU A 135 14.83 -15.92 24.44
N SER A 136 15.50 -16.66 23.55
CA SER A 136 16.20 -16.08 22.40
C SER A 136 15.65 -16.66 21.11
N ILE A 137 15.23 -15.80 20.20
CA ILE A 137 14.66 -16.15 18.90
C ILE A 137 15.41 -15.33 17.84
N SER A 138 15.90 -16.00 16.80
CA SER A 138 16.49 -15.34 15.64
C SER A 138 16.18 -16.11 14.37
N GLY A 139 15.55 -15.47 13.40
CA GLY A 139 15.19 -16.08 12.12
C GLY A 139 14.46 -15.10 11.22
N SER A 140 14.88 -14.99 9.97
CA SER A 140 14.35 -14.02 8.99
C SER A 140 12.85 -14.20 8.66
N GLU A 141 12.30 -15.39 8.94
CA GLU A 141 10.90 -15.72 8.67
C GLU A 141 9.99 -15.62 9.92
N VAL A 142 10.52 -15.15 11.05
CA VAL A 142 9.76 -14.92 12.29
C VAL A 142 9.03 -13.58 12.19
N THR A 143 7.74 -13.58 12.55
CA THR A 143 6.95 -12.35 12.63
C THR A 143 6.63 -11.99 14.08
N HIS A 144 6.09 -10.77 14.31
CA HIS A 144 5.63 -10.37 15.66
C HIS A 144 4.50 -11.27 16.20
N ASN A 145 3.82 -12.08 15.36
CA ASN A 145 2.79 -13.00 15.84
C ASN A 145 3.34 -14.08 16.79
N VAL A 146 4.63 -14.38 16.72
CA VAL A 146 5.25 -15.33 17.64
C VAL A 146 5.12 -14.90 19.12
N PHE A 147 5.03 -13.60 19.37
CA PHE A 147 4.92 -13.06 20.73
C PHE A 147 3.66 -13.54 21.46
N LYS A 148 2.57 -13.80 20.75
CA LYS A 148 1.33 -14.37 21.29
C LYS A 148 1.55 -15.74 21.94
N MET A 149 2.55 -16.48 21.48
CA MET A 149 2.84 -17.84 21.96
C MET A 149 3.46 -17.86 23.36
N PHE A 150 3.95 -16.71 23.88
CA PHE A 150 4.61 -16.63 25.17
C PHE A 150 4.35 -15.31 25.94
N ASN A 151 3.32 -14.56 25.57
CA ASN A 151 3.01 -13.25 26.15
C ASN A 151 2.48 -13.28 27.60
N LYS A 152 2.32 -14.46 28.22
CA LYS A 152 1.85 -14.63 29.61
C LYS A 152 2.90 -15.26 30.54
N LEU A 153 4.16 -15.33 30.13
CA LEU A 153 5.23 -15.94 30.91
C LEU A 153 5.57 -15.07 32.15
N PRO A 154 5.32 -15.56 33.37
CA PRO A 154 5.41 -14.73 34.58
C PRO A 154 6.84 -14.41 35.03
N LYS A 155 7.82 -15.19 34.57
CA LYS A 155 9.23 -15.08 34.99
C LYS A 155 10.18 -14.74 33.85
N LEU A 156 9.67 -14.43 32.64
CA LEU A 156 10.52 -14.09 31.53
C LEU A 156 11.21 -12.74 31.80
N THR A 157 12.52 -12.81 32.01
CA THR A 157 13.36 -11.67 32.40
C THR A 157 14.15 -11.11 31.22
N TYR A 158 14.62 -12.00 30.32
CA TYR A 158 15.40 -11.65 29.14
C TYR A 158 14.73 -12.16 27.87
N LEU A 159 14.42 -11.24 26.96
CA LEU A 159 13.92 -11.56 25.63
C LEU A 159 14.89 -11.02 24.58
N TYR A 160 15.36 -11.91 23.73
CA TYR A 160 16.16 -11.62 22.53
C TYR A 160 15.31 -12.05 21.33
N ALA A 161 14.79 -11.09 20.58
CA ALA A 161 14.07 -11.32 19.32
C ALA A 161 14.66 -10.36 18.29
N GLN A 162 15.66 -10.82 17.56
CA GLN A 162 16.50 -9.99 16.71
C GLN A 162 16.76 -10.64 15.36
N ASP A 163 17.22 -9.84 14.40
CA ASP A 163 17.52 -10.26 13.03
C ASP A 163 16.27 -10.78 12.27
N SER A 164 15.09 -10.20 12.54
CA SER A 164 13.79 -10.61 12.02
C SER A 164 13.01 -9.41 11.50
N MET A 165 13.29 -8.95 10.28
CA MET A 165 12.64 -7.75 9.70
C MET A 165 11.11 -7.81 9.64
N LYS A 166 10.51 -9.00 9.81
CA LYS A 166 9.05 -9.20 9.88
C LYS A 166 8.49 -8.99 11.30
N ILE A 167 9.33 -8.75 12.30
CA ILE A 167 8.90 -8.26 13.62
C ILE A 167 8.72 -6.75 13.51
N THR A 168 7.47 -6.30 13.40
CA THR A 168 7.11 -4.90 13.19
C THR A 168 6.30 -4.31 14.33
N ASP A 169 5.82 -5.14 15.28
CA ASP A 169 4.99 -4.72 16.41
C ASP A 169 5.42 -5.42 17.70
N ILE A 170 5.44 -4.69 18.82
CA ILE A 170 5.82 -5.18 20.14
C ILE A 170 4.66 -5.20 21.15
N SER A 171 3.46 -4.84 20.73
CA SER A 171 2.29 -4.67 21.60
C SER A 171 1.96 -5.93 22.41
N GLU A 172 2.14 -7.12 21.84
CA GLU A 172 1.88 -8.41 22.51
C GLU A 172 2.83 -8.68 23.69
N LEU A 173 3.95 -7.97 23.81
CA LEU A 173 4.87 -8.08 24.92
C LEU A 173 4.44 -7.26 26.15
N ALA A 174 3.40 -6.46 26.03
CA ALA A 174 2.95 -5.52 27.08
C ALA A 174 2.59 -6.21 28.40
N SER A 175 2.07 -7.42 28.36
CA SER A 175 1.62 -8.18 29.54
C SER A 175 2.71 -9.00 30.25
N LEU A 176 3.98 -8.92 29.84
CA LEU A 176 5.11 -9.60 30.47
C LEU A 176 5.63 -8.81 31.69
N PRO A 177 5.35 -9.24 32.95
CA PRO A 177 5.59 -8.40 34.13
C PRO A 177 7.06 -8.38 34.59
N ALA A 178 7.82 -9.44 34.25
CA ALA A 178 9.16 -9.67 34.78
C ALA A 178 10.30 -9.23 33.84
N LEU A 179 9.99 -8.72 32.64
CA LEU A 179 11.04 -8.32 31.70
C LEU A 179 11.96 -7.26 32.31
N THR A 180 13.26 -7.52 32.26
CA THR A 180 14.31 -6.57 32.65
C THR A 180 15.12 -6.07 31.46
N THR A 181 15.23 -6.92 30.43
CA THR A 181 16.07 -6.65 29.28
C THR A 181 15.39 -7.18 28.00
N LEU A 182 15.32 -6.28 27.00
CA LEU A 182 14.70 -6.55 25.71
C LEU A 182 15.68 -6.18 24.60
N PHE A 183 15.99 -7.14 23.73
CA PHE A 183 16.84 -6.98 22.57
C PHE A 183 16.03 -7.23 21.30
N LEU A 184 15.92 -6.19 20.46
CA LEU A 184 15.12 -6.12 19.25
C LEU A 184 15.92 -5.47 18.11
N GLN A 185 17.21 -5.82 17.99
CA GLN A 185 18.07 -5.25 16.98
C GLN A 185 17.79 -5.88 15.61
N PHE A 186 17.93 -5.07 14.55
CA PHE A 186 17.83 -5.52 13.15
C PHE A 186 16.47 -6.15 12.80
N ASP A 187 15.41 -5.66 13.44
CA ASP A 187 14.03 -5.99 13.15
C ASP A 187 13.37 -4.94 12.24
N GLY A 188 12.06 -4.95 12.09
CA GLY A 188 11.27 -4.03 11.27
C GLY A 188 10.39 -3.07 12.08
N ILE A 189 10.71 -2.81 13.34
CA ILE A 189 9.88 -2.02 14.26
C ILE A 189 10.00 -0.54 13.91
N ASP A 190 8.88 0.10 13.57
CA ASP A 190 8.81 1.54 13.28
C ASP A 190 8.20 2.36 14.44
N ASP A 191 7.51 1.70 15.38
CA ASP A 191 6.80 2.37 16.46
C ASP A 191 7.11 1.75 17.84
N PHE A 192 7.74 2.53 18.71
CA PHE A 192 8.04 2.14 20.09
C PHE A 192 7.05 2.69 21.13
N ARG A 193 5.99 3.39 20.72
CA ARG A 193 4.95 3.90 21.66
C ARG A 193 4.24 2.80 22.44
N PRO A 194 4.08 1.53 21.93
CA PRO A 194 3.53 0.43 22.72
C PRO A 194 4.30 0.14 24.02
N LEU A 195 5.56 0.55 24.15
CA LEU A 195 6.32 0.45 25.42
C LEU A 195 5.60 1.11 26.60
N ASN A 196 4.80 2.15 26.35
CA ASN A 196 4.04 2.83 27.40
C ASN A 196 2.99 1.92 28.08
N ASP A 197 2.61 0.83 27.42
CA ASP A 197 1.66 -0.16 27.94
C ASP A 197 2.31 -1.33 28.65
N PHE A 198 3.63 -1.49 28.58
CA PHE A 198 4.34 -2.60 29.17
C PHE A 198 4.21 -2.61 30.70
N GLU A 199 3.70 -3.72 31.26
CA GLU A 199 3.65 -3.92 32.71
C GLU A 199 5.05 -3.84 33.32
N SER A 200 6.05 -4.40 32.66
CA SER A 200 7.44 -4.38 33.13
C SER A 200 8.05 -2.99 33.17
N LEU A 201 7.61 -2.07 32.32
CA LEU A 201 8.00 -0.66 32.40
C LEU A 201 7.26 0.05 33.54
N LYS A 202 5.93 -0.13 33.61
CA LYS A 202 5.07 0.49 34.63
C LYS A 202 5.46 0.10 36.06
N ASN A 203 5.85 -1.17 36.29
CA ASN A 203 6.30 -1.65 37.59
C ASN A 203 7.80 -1.41 37.84
N GLY A 204 8.51 -0.81 36.90
CA GLY A 204 9.91 -0.48 37.01
C GLY A 204 10.90 -1.63 36.86
N ASN A 205 10.49 -2.79 36.36
CA ASN A 205 11.35 -3.95 36.13
C ASN A 205 12.18 -3.80 34.83
N LEU A 206 11.61 -3.25 33.75
CA LEU A 206 12.31 -3.08 32.48
C LEU A 206 13.41 -2.02 32.61
N LYS A 207 14.68 -2.46 32.48
CA LYS A 207 15.87 -1.63 32.69
C LYS A 207 16.66 -1.34 31.43
N ALA A 208 16.57 -2.22 30.43
CA ALA A 208 17.33 -2.06 29.21
C ALA A 208 16.52 -2.50 27.98
N LEU A 209 16.57 -1.65 26.93
CA LEU A 209 16.12 -1.98 25.58
C LEU A 209 17.21 -1.61 24.60
N ALA A 210 17.57 -2.54 23.73
CA ALA A 210 18.40 -2.30 22.55
C ALA A 210 17.65 -2.70 21.30
N ALA A 211 17.35 -1.73 20.45
CA ALA A 211 16.59 -1.90 19.22
C ALA A 211 17.15 -1.01 18.09
N PHE A 212 18.47 -0.91 18.01
CA PHE A 212 19.13 -0.22 16.92
C PHE A 212 19.14 -1.08 15.64
N GLY A 213 19.35 -0.44 14.49
CA GLY A 213 19.46 -1.14 13.21
C GLY A 213 18.12 -1.61 12.65
N GLN A 214 16.98 -0.98 13.02
CA GLN A 214 15.69 -1.34 12.45
C GLN A 214 15.68 -1.13 10.94
N ASN A 215 15.04 -2.05 10.21
CA ASN A 215 14.72 -1.88 8.81
C ASN A 215 13.20 -1.81 8.67
N THR A 216 12.67 -0.57 8.61
CA THR A 216 11.23 -0.32 8.75
C THR A 216 10.62 -0.27 7.39
N GLY A 217 10.48 -0.88 6.50
CA GLY A 217 9.79 -0.70 5.21
C GLY A 217 9.94 -1.87 4.26
N ARG A 218 11.02 -2.62 4.39
CA ARG A 218 11.36 -3.69 3.45
C ARG A 218 10.30 -4.79 3.36
N THR A 219 9.54 -5.02 4.40
CA THR A 219 8.45 -6.00 4.41
C THR A 219 7.10 -5.43 4.00
N ASN A 220 7.04 -4.12 3.72
CA ASN A 220 5.84 -3.50 3.20
C ASN A 220 5.55 -3.98 1.77
N PRO A 221 4.27 -3.98 1.35
CA PRO A 221 3.93 -4.15 -0.04
C PRO A 221 4.64 -3.10 -0.92
N ARG A 222 4.99 -3.48 -2.13
CA ARG A 222 5.49 -2.53 -3.13
C ARG A 222 4.41 -1.49 -3.40
N ILE A 223 4.81 -0.25 -3.60
CA ILE A 223 3.92 0.87 -3.84
C ILE A 223 4.07 1.28 -5.31
N THR A 224 2.97 1.26 -6.06
CA THR A 224 3.00 1.76 -7.43
C THR A 224 2.87 3.29 -7.44
N LEU A 225 3.82 3.96 -8.07
CA LEU A 225 3.81 5.40 -8.30
C LEU A 225 3.69 5.69 -9.81
N LYS A 226 2.97 6.73 -10.14
CA LYS A 226 2.93 7.24 -11.50
C LYS A 226 4.16 8.11 -11.76
N SER A 227 4.86 7.89 -12.88
CA SER A 227 6.03 8.68 -13.24
C SER A 227 5.71 10.18 -13.34
N GLY A 228 4.50 10.55 -13.77
CA GLY A 228 4.03 11.93 -13.82
C GLY A 228 3.89 12.63 -12.47
N LYS A 229 3.89 11.87 -11.34
CA LYS A 229 3.90 12.41 -9.96
C LYS A 229 5.30 12.54 -9.37
N LEU A 230 6.30 12.03 -10.06
CA LEU A 230 7.69 12.17 -9.65
C LEU A 230 8.22 13.56 -10.07
N ASP A 231 8.94 14.20 -9.18
CA ASP A 231 9.55 15.53 -9.42
C ASP A 231 10.83 15.37 -10.26
N TYR A 232 10.63 15.10 -11.56
CA TYR A 232 11.69 14.98 -12.55
C TYR A 232 11.88 16.29 -13.32
N ASN A 233 13.10 16.78 -13.36
CA ASN A 233 13.48 17.96 -14.13
C ASN A 233 14.44 17.58 -15.27
N GLU A 234 13.90 17.49 -16.48
CA GLU A 234 14.65 17.10 -17.68
C GLU A 234 15.80 18.08 -17.99
N ALA A 235 15.55 19.39 -17.87
CA ALA A 235 16.55 20.42 -18.21
C ALA A 235 17.79 20.36 -17.30
N ASN A 236 17.60 20.01 -16.02
CA ASN A 236 18.66 19.86 -15.04
C ASN A 236 19.12 18.40 -14.88
N GLN A 237 18.44 17.46 -15.50
CA GLN A 237 18.64 16.02 -15.35
C GLN A 237 18.62 15.58 -13.89
N THR A 238 17.59 16.02 -13.14
CA THR A 238 17.44 15.71 -11.71
C THR A 238 16.10 15.07 -11.42
N LEU A 239 16.10 14.09 -10.50
CA LEU A 239 14.89 13.51 -9.91
C LEU A 239 14.92 13.77 -8.40
N TYR A 240 13.90 14.45 -7.87
CA TYR A 240 13.76 14.69 -6.44
C TYR A 240 12.80 13.69 -5.81
N LEU A 241 13.26 13.05 -4.72
CA LEU A 241 12.52 12.05 -3.95
C LEU A 241 12.37 12.56 -2.51
N PRO A 242 11.21 13.11 -2.13
CA PRO A 242 10.99 13.65 -0.79
C PRO A 242 10.93 12.54 0.27
N PHE A 243 11.36 12.83 1.49
CA PHE A 243 11.22 11.91 2.62
C PHE A 243 9.76 11.66 3.02
N SER A 244 8.83 12.52 2.60
CA SER A 244 7.38 12.29 2.76
C SER A 244 6.86 11.06 2.01
N MET A 245 7.61 10.50 1.07
CA MET A 245 7.31 9.20 0.43
C MET A 245 7.47 8.04 1.41
N MET A 246 8.17 8.23 2.54
CA MET A 246 8.39 7.20 3.56
C MET A 246 7.21 7.17 4.55
N PRO A 247 6.30 6.20 4.46
CA PRO A 247 5.05 6.24 5.21
C PRO A 247 5.20 6.02 6.73
N LYS A 248 6.31 5.45 7.18
CA LYS A 248 6.49 5.05 8.59
C LYS A 248 7.89 5.33 9.11
N PRO A 249 8.25 6.59 9.41
CA PRO A 249 9.51 6.88 10.06
C PRO A 249 9.52 6.31 11.48
N LEU A 250 10.70 5.91 11.96
CA LEU A 250 10.86 5.36 13.31
C LEU A 250 10.40 6.37 14.36
N THR A 251 9.48 5.93 15.21
CA THR A 251 8.88 6.72 16.29
C THR A 251 9.26 6.16 17.66
N SER A 252 9.86 6.99 18.52
CA SER A 252 10.21 6.66 19.89
C SER A 252 8.96 6.49 20.79
N PHE A 253 9.13 5.96 22.00
CA PHE A 253 8.08 5.74 22.98
C PHE A 253 7.27 7.02 23.34
N ASP A 254 7.91 8.18 23.26
CA ASP A 254 7.30 9.49 23.58
C ASP A 254 6.70 10.20 22.34
N GLY A 255 6.74 9.56 21.18
CA GLY A 255 6.27 10.12 19.92
C GLY A 255 7.32 10.92 19.15
N THR A 256 8.55 11.04 19.66
CA THR A 256 9.64 11.70 18.93
C THR A 256 10.01 10.85 17.70
N VAL A 257 10.08 11.50 16.54
CA VAL A 257 10.40 10.86 15.25
C VAL A 257 11.89 10.98 14.97
N ALA A 258 12.49 9.88 14.52
CA ALA A 258 13.91 9.85 14.16
C ALA A 258 14.16 10.66 12.88
N PRO A 259 15.12 11.62 12.86
CA PRO A 259 15.45 12.39 11.68
C PRO A 259 16.20 11.53 10.64
N PHE A 260 15.97 11.81 9.35
CA PHE A 260 16.75 11.19 8.29
C PHE A 260 18.20 11.71 8.28
N SER A 261 19.13 10.82 7.97
CA SER A 261 20.54 11.15 7.87
C SER A 261 20.84 11.85 6.55
N LYS A 262 21.65 12.93 6.60
CA LYS A 262 22.16 13.64 5.43
C LYS A 262 23.43 13.02 4.84
N SER A 263 23.91 11.91 5.37
CA SER A 263 25.12 11.27 4.88
C SER A 263 24.87 10.50 3.58
N THR A 264 25.71 10.75 2.58
CA THR A 264 25.68 10.09 1.26
C THR A 264 26.55 8.83 1.20
N SER A 265 27.14 8.38 2.31
CA SER A 265 27.92 7.14 2.30
C SER A 265 27.01 5.93 2.03
N ALA A 266 27.53 4.93 1.33
CA ALA A 266 26.79 3.71 1.00
C ALA A 266 26.22 2.96 2.22
N SER A 267 26.79 3.20 3.42
CA SER A 267 26.28 2.67 4.68
C SER A 267 25.13 3.49 5.29
N ASN A 268 24.81 4.66 4.76
CA ASN A 268 23.85 5.58 5.35
C ASN A 268 22.58 5.74 4.51
N THR A 269 22.70 6.03 3.21
CA THR A 269 21.56 6.17 2.30
C THR A 269 21.88 5.49 0.99
N TYR A 270 20.94 4.76 0.48
CA TYR A 270 21.07 3.97 -0.72
C TYR A 270 19.83 4.17 -1.59
N LEU A 271 20.05 4.41 -2.86
CA LEU A 271 18.99 4.37 -3.87
C LEU A 271 19.40 3.39 -4.97
N GLY A 272 18.44 2.61 -5.43
CA GLY A 272 18.57 1.74 -6.59
C GLY A 272 17.54 2.11 -7.65
N PHE A 273 17.94 2.12 -8.92
CA PHE A 273 17.06 2.20 -10.07
C PHE A 273 17.14 0.88 -10.82
N ASN A 274 16.00 0.21 -11.02
CA ASN A 274 15.92 -1.08 -11.72
C ASN A 274 16.96 -2.10 -11.21
N ASP A 275 16.97 -2.36 -9.91
CA ASP A 275 17.94 -3.24 -9.21
C ASP A 275 19.42 -2.78 -9.27
N VAL A 276 19.71 -1.58 -9.78
CA VAL A 276 21.09 -1.06 -9.89
C VAL A 276 21.32 0.06 -8.87
N ALA A 277 22.25 -0.17 -7.95
CA ALA A 277 22.64 0.82 -6.96
C ALA A 277 23.21 2.10 -7.61
N LEU A 278 22.68 3.24 -7.21
CA LEU A 278 23.21 4.54 -7.67
C LEU A 278 24.51 4.90 -6.93
N PRO A 279 25.50 5.45 -7.63
CA PRO A 279 26.68 6.00 -6.98
C PRO A 279 26.32 7.15 -6.02
N SER A 280 26.91 7.19 -4.83
CA SER A 280 26.65 8.23 -3.85
C SER A 280 26.98 9.65 -4.36
N SER A 281 27.82 9.77 -5.37
CA SER A 281 28.14 11.04 -6.03
C SER A 281 26.97 11.66 -6.80
N ARG A 282 25.93 10.84 -7.14
CA ARG A 282 24.69 11.33 -7.75
C ARG A 282 23.68 11.85 -6.73
N LEU A 283 23.89 11.60 -5.42
CA LEU A 283 22.92 11.88 -4.37
C LEU A 283 23.26 13.18 -3.64
N SER A 284 22.30 14.10 -3.57
CA SER A 284 22.33 15.28 -2.72
C SER A 284 21.20 15.21 -1.72
N ILE A 285 21.51 15.09 -0.42
CA ILE A 285 20.54 14.88 0.65
C ILE A 285 20.35 16.18 1.44
N THR A 286 19.09 16.60 1.58
CA THR A 286 18.66 17.73 2.40
C THR A 286 17.89 17.23 3.64
N ASP A 287 17.23 18.14 4.36
CA ASP A 287 16.31 17.77 5.46
C ASP A 287 15.00 17.15 4.94
N ASP A 288 14.63 17.45 3.70
CA ASP A 288 13.31 17.14 3.16
C ASP A 288 13.32 15.96 2.18
N GLY A 289 14.46 15.59 1.63
CA GLY A 289 14.54 14.51 0.63
C GLY A 289 15.91 14.39 -0.04
N ILE A 290 15.92 13.61 -1.12
CA ILE A 290 17.10 13.26 -1.89
C ILE A 290 16.92 13.73 -3.34
N THR A 291 17.89 14.50 -3.85
CA THR A 291 17.99 14.82 -5.27
C THR A 291 18.99 13.89 -5.92
N VAL A 292 18.56 13.15 -6.94
CA VAL A 292 19.43 12.35 -7.80
C VAL A 292 19.81 13.19 -9.01
N SER A 293 21.10 13.36 -9.26
CA SER A 293 21.65 14.10 -10.40
C SER A 293 22.06 13.17 -11.56
N GLY A 294 22.06 13.71 -12.79
CA GLY A 294 22.41 12.99 -14.01
C GLY A 294 21.37 11.96 -14.43
N VAL A 295 20.07 12.19 -14.11
CA VAL A 295 18.96 11.38 -14.60
C VAL A 295 18.59 11.88 -15.98
N THR A 296 19.01 11.16 -17.02
CA THR A 296 18.64 11.50 -18.40
C THR A 296 17.15 11.17 -18.66
N LYS A 297 16.57 11.78 -19.70
CA LYS A 297 15.20 11.45 -20.13
C LYS A 297 15.04 9.96 -20.41
N GLU A 298 16.03 9.35 -21.08
CA GLU A 298 16.04 7.91 -21.38
C GLU A 298 16.08 7.06 -20.08
N GLU A 299 16.89 7.43 -19.09
CA GLU A 299 16.94 6.74 -17.79
C GLU A 299 15.62 6.87 -17.05
N PHE A 300 14.98 8.06 -17.09
CA PHE A 300 13.70 8.30 -16.45
C PHE A 300 12.55 7.55 -17.13
N ASP A 301 12.50 7.55 -18.48
CA ASP A 301 11.44 6.86 -19.23
C ASP A 301 11.51 5.33 -19.09
N ASN A 302 12.68 4.79 -18.76
CA ASN A 302 12.89 3.36 -18.51
C ASN A 302 13.02 3.02 -17.02
N LEU A 303 12.60 3.92 -16.13
CA LEU A 303 12.64 3.68 -14.68
C LEU A 303 11.39 2.92 -14.24
N ASP A 304 11.51 1.60 -14.10
CA ASP A 304 10.41 0.72 -13.69
C ASP A 304 10.35 0.50 -12.17
N GLU A 305 11.48 0.69 -11.48
CA GLU A 305 11.61 0.41 -10.06
C GLU A 305 12.56 1.39 -9.36
N ILE A 306 12.17 1.83 -8.15
CA ILE A 306 13.02 2.54 -7.20
C ILE A 306 13.13 1.71 -5.92
N GLU A 307 14.34 1.29 -5.53
CA GLU A 307 14.65 0.91 -4.15
C GLU A 307 15.08 2.17 -3.40
N TYR A 308 14.22 2.62 -2.49
CA TYR A 308 14.47 3.82 -1.69
C TYR A 308 14.83 3.40 -0.26
N ASN A 309 16.13 3.35 0.03
CA ASN A 309 16.67 3.07 1.35
C ASN A 309 17.21 4.37 1.97
N ALA A 310 16.39 5.02 2.79
CA ALA A 310 16.76 6.23 3.51
C ALA A 310 17.20 5.86 4.93
N ARG A 311 18.44 6.18 5.29
CA ARG A 311 18.91 5.99 6.65
C ARG A 311 18.32 7.05 7.58
N TYR A 312 17.85 6.64 8.75
CA TYR A 312 17.62 7.54 9.86
C TYR A 312 18.79 7.46 10.85
N ASP A 313 19.07 8.57 11.52
CA ASP A 313 20.11 8.68 12.53
C ASP A 313 19.53 9.36 13.78
N PHE A 314 19.45 8.58 14.85
CA PHE A 314 18.88 8.99 16.11
C PHE A 314 19.92 8.74 17.22
N PRO A 315 20.93 9.61 17.34
CA PRO A 315 22.06 9.39 18.23
C PRO A 315 21.61 9.19 19.69
N THR A 316 22.20 8.25 20.38
CA THR A 316 21.95 8.02 21.81
C THR A 316 22.12 9.33 22.60
N GLY A 317 21.10 9.70 23.39
CA GLY A 317 21.05 10.95 24.15
C GLY A 317 20.43 12.12 23.40
N SER A 318 20.06 12.00 22.12
CA SER A 318 19.27 12.98 21.37
C SER A 318 17.76 12.80 21.56
N TYR A 319 17.34 11.75 22.20
CA TYR A 319 15.95 11.41 22.52
C TYR A 319 15.81 10.99 24.00
N PRO A 320 14.62 11.15 24.61
CA PRO A 320 14.40 10.75 25.99
C PRO A 320 14.55 9.24 26.20
N THR A 321 14.93 8.85 27.41
CA THR A 321 14.87 7.46 27.86
C THR A 321 13.59 7.23 28.65
N PRO A 322 12.85 6.14 28.45
CA PRO A 322 11.66 5.84 29.25
C PRO A 322 11.96 5.87 30.75
N PRO A 323 11.01 6.36 31.58
CA PRO A 323 11.18 6.34 33.04
C PRO A 323 11.55 4.94 33.55
N SER A 324 12.42 4.86 34.56
CA SER A 324 12.94 3.61 35.13
C SER A 324 13.95 2.81 34.31
N MET A 325 14.16 3.11 33.05
CA MET A 325 15.20 2.45 32.25
C MET A 325 16.58 3.05 32.46
N ASN A 326 17.61 2.19 32.45
CA ASN A 326 19.01 2.57 32.52
C ASN A 326 19.62 2.74 31.10
N SER A 327 19.03 2.03 30.12
CA SER A 327 19.48 2.03 28.72
C SER A 327 18.31 1.89 27.78
N TYR A 328 18.21 2.81 26.82
CA TYR A 328 17.22 2.78 25.74
C TYR A 328 17.93 3.20 24.45
N THR A 329 18.09 2.27 23.52
CA THR A 329 18.87 2.48 22.30
C THR A 329 18.08 2.09 21.07
N ILE A 330 17.65 3.10 20.30
CA ILE A 330 16.94 2.96 19.02
C ILE A 330 17.69 3.70 17.90
N SER A 331 19.01 3.81 18.03
CA SER A 331 19.84 4.89 17.51
C SER A 331 19.95 4.97 15.99
N SER A 332 19.91 3.91 15.24
CA SER A 332 20.10 3.99 13.79
C SER A 332 19.42 2.82 13.09
N GLY A 333 19.07 3.04 11.85
CA GLY A 333 18.45 2.04 11.01
C GLY A 333 18.13 2.62 9.63
N THR A 334 17.35 1.88 8.86
CA THR A 334 16.95 2.29 7.53
C THR A 334 15.46 2.16 7.37
N TYR A 335 14.90 3.02 6.54
CA TYR A 335 13.63 2.82 5.89
C TYR A 335 13.91 2.36 4.46
N ASP A 336 13.45 1.20 4.07
CA ASP A 336 13.78 0.55 2.80
C ASP A 336 12.49 0.16 2.08
N GLN A 337 12.01 1.04 1.19
CA GLN A 337 10.76 0.87 0.47
C GLN A 337 11.01 0.68 -1.02
N TYR A 338 10.33 -0.28 -1.62
CA TYR A 338 10.31 -0.49 -3.05
C TYR A 338 9.10 0.18 -3.69
N PHE A 339 9.34 0.93 -4.75
CA PHE A 339 8.31 1.55 -5.57
C PHE A 339 8.38 0.98 -6.99
N ASP A 340 7.23 0.54 -7.51
CA ASP A 340 7.06 0.23 -8.92
C ASP A 340 6.64 1.51 -9.65
N ILE A 341 7.30 1.87 -10.74
CA ILE A 341 7.01 3.09 -11.48
C ILE A 341 6.16 2.76 -12.69
N SER A 342 4.99 3.40 -12.77
CA SER A 342 4.06 3.24 -13.87
C SER A 342 4.13 4.46 -14.79
N HIS A 343 4.46 4.23 -16.06
CA HIS A 343 4.52 5.26 -17.11
C HIS A 343 3.18 5.37 -17.84
N THR A 344 2.05 5.34 -17.12
CA THR A 344 0.72 5.54 -17.68
C THR A 344 0.09 6.78 -17.07
N LEU A 345 -0.73 7.46 -17.85
CA LEU A 345 -1.59 8.55 -17.43
C LEU A 345 -3.03 8.05 -17.56
N ASP A 346 -3.76 7.98 -16.45
CA ASP A 346 -5.13 7.54 -16.45
C ASP A 346 -6.06 8.75 -16.45
N LEU A 347 -7.07 8.73 -17.33
CA LEU A 347 -8.11 9.74 -17.46
C LEU A 347 -9.46 9.09 -17.19
N THR A 348 -10.23 9.67 -16.28
CA THR A 348 -11.57 9.22 -15.93
C THR A 348 -12.57 10.34 -16.06
N ALA A 349 -13.82 10.00 -16.40
CA ALA A 349 -14.96 10.91 -16.45
C ALA A 349 -16.26 10.12 -16.41
N ASP A 350 -17.38 10.79 -16.13
CA ASP A 350 -18.71 10.19 -16.28
C ASP A 350 -18.99 9.87 -17.75
N GLU A 351 -19.67 8.77 -18.02
CA GLU A 351 -19.94 8.27 -19.38
C GLU A 351 -20.91 9.17 -20.17
N SER A 352 -21.79 9.91 -19.47
CA SER A 352 -22.78 10.79 -20.08
C SER A 352 -23.18 11.95 -19.20
N PHE A 353 -23.65 13.04 -19.83
CA PHE A 353 -24.23 14.19 -19.17
C PHE A 353 -25.34 14.82 -20.02
N ASP A 354 -26.31 15.45 -19.36
CA ASP A 354 -27.47 16.03 -20.01
C ASP A 354 -27.56 17.54 -19.78
N TYR A 355 -27.75 18.31 -20.84
CA TYR A 355 -28.07 19.73 -20.82
C TYR A 355 -29.48 19.98 -21.38
N ASN A 356 -30.06 21.10 -21.02
CA ASN A 356 -31.26 21.62 -21.72
C ASN A 356 -30.83 22.52 -22.87
N GLN A 357 -31.65 22.58 -23.89
CA GLN A 357 -31.45 23.55 -24.99
C GLN A 357 -31.38 24.99 -24.43
N TYR A 358 -30.36 25.73 -24.87
CA TYR A 358 -30.01 27.08 -24.43
C TYR A 358 -29.42 27.18 -23.02
N ASP A 359 -29.05 26.08 -22.35
CA ASP A 359 -28.23 26.15 -21.15
C ASP A 359 -26.92 26.90 -21.47
N ALA A 360 -26.45 27.69 -20.50
CA ALA A 360 -25.19 28.41 -20.60
C ALA A 360 -24.13 27.65 -19.80
N THR A 361 -23.19 27.03 -20.49
CA THR A 361 -22.05 26.35 -19.86
C THR A 361 -20.76 26.58 -20.66
N SER A 362 -19.62 26.42 -20.03
CA SER A 362 -18.29 26.45 -20.65
C SER A 362 -17.64 25.08 -20.64
N GLU A 363 -16.60 24.89 -21.45
CA GLU A 363 -15.77 23.67 -21.37
C GLU A 363 -15.27 23.40 -19.95
N GLU A 364 -14.80 24.41 -19.22
CA GLU A 364 -14.34 24.26 -17.83
C GLU A 364 -15.45 23.76 -16.90
N GLN A 365 -16.69 24.26 -17.06
CA GLN A 365 -17.82 23.80 -16.26
C GLN A 365 -18.24 22.40 -16.68
N PHE A 366 -18.27 22.10 -17.98
CA PHE A 366 -18.53 20.76 -18.50
C PHE A 366 -17.59 19.71 -17.90
N LEU A 367 -16.28 19.97 -17.90
CA LEU A 367 -15.29 19.06 -17.33
C LEU A 367 -15.53 18.80 -15.82
N LYS A 368 -16.02 19.81 -15.09
CA LYS A 368 -16.41 19.64 -13.67
C LYS A 368 -17.70 18.84 -13.54
N ASP A 369 -18.68 19.10 -14.40
CA ASP A 369 -19.99 18.43 -14.36
C ASP A 369 -19.88 16.92 -14.61
N ILE A 370 -18.93 16.51 -15.45
CA ILE A 370 -18.65 15.11 -15.76
C ILE A 370 -17.54 14.50 -14.88
N HIS A 371 -17.08 15.19 -13.85
CA HIS A 371 -16.00 14.76 -12.96
C HIS A 371 -14.74 14.31 -13.71
N ALA A 372 -14.39 15.02 -14.78
CA ALA A 372 -13.21 14.69 -15.57
C ALA A 372 -11.92 14.97 -14.79
N GLU A 373 -11.13 13.93 -14.55
CA GLU A 373 -9.87 14.04 -13.83
C GLU A 373 -8.81 13.06 -14.35
N THR A 374 -7.55 13.41 -14.13
CA THR A 374 -6.43 12.52 -14.34
C THR A 374 -5.86 12.09 -12.99
N ASP A 375 -5.25 10.92 -12.96
CA ASP A 375 -4.68 10.32 -11.75
C ASP A 375 -3.44 11.09 -11.21
N ASP A 376 -2.79 11.92 -12.04
CA ASP A 376 -1.64 12.75 -11.63
C ASP A 376 -1.98 14.25 -11.47
N GLY A 377 -3.24 14.65 -11.76
CA GLY A 377 -3.68 16.03 -11.69
C GLY A 377 -3.37 16.86 -12.95
N THR A 378 -2.95 16.22 -14.05
CA THR A 378 -2.80 16.89 -15.37
C THR A 378 -4.15 17.41 -15.85
N ALA A 379 -4.16 18.59 -16.42
CA ALA A 379 -5.38 19.21 -16.95
C ALA A 379 -5.96 18.40 -18.12
N VAL A 380 -7.27 18.12 -18.04
CA VAL A 380 -8.02 17.48 -19.11
C VAL A 380 -8.38 18.51 -20.17
N GLN A 381 -8.29 18.13 -21.44
CA GLN A 381 -8.70 18.90 -22.61
C GLN A 381 -9.88 18.20 -23.27
N SER A 382 -10.81 18.98 -23.85
CA SER A 382 -11.95 18.42 -24.57
C SER A 382 -12.19 19.14 -25.89
N ASP A 383 -13.00 18.51 -26.75
CA ASP A 383 -13.52 19.12 -27.96
C ASP A 383 -14.97 19.64 -27.76
N PHE A 384 -15.42 19.83 -26.52
CA PHE A 384 -16.79 20.23 -26.15
C PHE A 384 -17.27 21.46 -26.94
N ASP A 385 -16.55 22.57 -26.90
CA ASP A 385 -16.93 23.81 -27.57
C ASP A 385 -17.01 23.68 -29.10
N GLN A 386 -16.33 22.66 -29.67
CA GLN A 386 -16.31 22.41 -31.09
C GLN A 386 -17.49 21.55 -31.54
N VAL A 387 -17.85 20.53 -30.72
CA VAL A 387 -18.82 19.50 -31.12
C VAL A 387 -20.22 19.75 -30.56
N VAL A 388 -20.37 20.27 -29.32
CA VAL A 388 -21.67 20.45 -28.68
C VAL A 388 -22.29 21.79 -29.12
N LYS A 389 -23.56 21.71 -29.57
CA LYS A 389 -24.38 22.90 -29.90
C LYS A 389 -25.57 22.93 -28.94
N LEU A 390 -25.47 23.78 -27.91
CA LEU A 390 -26.50 23.88 -26.87
C LEU A 390 -27.81 24.54 -27.38
N ASP A 391 -27.79 25.15 -28.54
CA ASP A 391 -28.97 25.66 -29.24
C ASP A 391 -29.66 24.64 -30.14
N VAL A 392 -29.04 23.46 -30.36
CA VAL A 392 -29.56 22.39 -31.22
C VAL A 392 -29.76 21.12 -30.39
N PRO A 393 -31.01 20.66 -30.22
CA PRO A 393 -31.28 19.41 -29.51
C PRO A 393 -30.67 18.20 -30.24
N GLY A 394 -30.12 17.26 -29.44
CA GLY A 394 -29.52 16.05 -30.01
C GLY A 394 -28.51 15.40 -29.10
N GLU A 395 -27.90 14.34 -29.60
CA GLU A 395 -26.82 13.62 -28.92
C GLU A 395 -25.48 13.97 -29.56
N TYR A 396 -24.52 14.28 -28.71
CA TYR A 396 -23.16 14.65 -29.09
C TYR A 396 -22.17 13.72 -28.41
N THR A 397 -21.07 13.44 -29.06
CA THR A 397 -19.96 12.69 -28.45
C THR A 397 -18.78 13.64 -28.28
N VAL A 398 -18.39 13.87 -27.05
CA VAL A 398 -17.22 14.68 -26.69
C VAL A 398 -16.04 13.79 -26.42
N THR A 399 -14.87 14.15 -26.93
CA THR A 399 -13.61 13.43 -26.71
C THR A 399 -12.75 14.19 -25.71
N LEU A 400 -12.34 13.49 -24.65
CA LEU A 400 -11.42 13.98 -23.63
C LEU A 400 -10.02 13.46 -23.90
N ASN A 401 -9.01 14.31 -23.71
CA ASN A 401 -7.60 14.00 -23.84
C ASN A 401 -6.82 14.61 -22.69
N ALA A 402 -5.68 14.00 -22.37
CA ALA A 402 -4.71 14.58 -21.45
C ALA A 402 -3.29 14.19 -21.86
N GLU A 403 -2.37 15.14 -21.71
CA GLU A 403 -0.92 14.92 -21.89
C GLU A 403 -0.19 15.69 -20.78
N ASN A 404 0.62 14.99 -20.00
CA ASN A 404 1.35 15.62 -18.89
C ASN A 404 2.68 16.25 -19.36
N ALA A 405 3.36 16.94 -18.43
CA ALA A 405 4.62 17.62 -18.73
C ALA A 405 5.76 16.67 -19.15
N ALA A 406 5.66 15.38 -18.82
CA ALA A 406 6.61 14.35 -19.25
C ALA A 406 6.30 13.78 -20.65
N GLY A 407 5.20 14.24 -21.27
CA GLY A 407 4.76 13.76 -22.60
C GLY A 407 3.96 12.46 -22.57
N LEU A 408 3.54 11.99 -21.39
CA LEU A 408 2.64 10.84 -21.27
C LEU A 408 1.23 11.25 -21.67
N LYS A 409 0.61 10.46 -22.52
CA LYS A 409 -0.74 10.67 -23.03
C LYS A 409 -1.70 9.67 -22.42
N ALA A 410 -2.84 10.17 -21.94
CA ALA A 410 -3.94 9.31 -21.54
C ALA A 410 -4.61 8.64 -22.75
N THR A 411 -5.18 7.48 -22.54
CA THR A 411 -6.11 6.92 -23.52
C THR A 411 -7.33 7.86 -23.61
N PRO A 412 -7.72 8.33 -24.80
CA PRO A 412 -8.87 9.21 -24.94
C PRO A 412 -10.15 8.58 -24.37
N VAL A 413 -10.93 9.38 -23.65
CA VAL A 413 -12.23 9.00 -23.10
C VAL A 413 -13.32 9.74 -23.86
N THR A 414 -14.44 9.09 -24.17
CA THR A 414 -15.58 9.72 -24.83
C THR A 414 -16.76 9.84 -23.88
N VAL A 415 -17.41 10.99 -23.90
CA VAL A 415 -18.59 11.32 -23.08
C VAL A 415 -19.76 11.63 -23.99
N LYS A 416 -20.91 10.99 -23.72
CA LYS A 416 -22.15 11.26 -24.45
C LYS A 416 -22.84 12.47 -23.82
N VAL A 417 -23.04 13.54 -24.58
CA VAL A 417 -23.78 14.73 -24.15
C VAL A 417 -25.14 14.76 -24.86
N THR A 418 -26.23 14.81 -24.09
CA THR A 418 -27.58 14.95 -24.64
C THR A 418 -28.10 16.36 -24.39
N VAL A 419 -28.47 17.09 -25.45
CA VAL A 419 -29.16 18.38 -25.36
C VAL A 419 -30.64 18.16 -25.57
N HIS A 420 -31.44 18.39 -24.53
CA HIS A 420 -32.89 18.20 -24.54
C HIS A 420 -33.60 19.44 -25.10
N GLU A 421 -34.57 19.19 -25.99
CA GLU A 421 -35.36 20.25 -26.64
C GLU A 421 -36.12 21.10 -25.63
N LYS A 422 -36.06 22.43 -25.77
CA LYS A 422 -36.97 23.37 -25.09
C LYS A 422 -38.38 23.15 -25.62
N PRO A 423 -39.39 22.97 -24.76
CA PRO A 423 -40.77 22.80 -25.22
C PRO A 423 -41.26 23.98 -26.07
N VAL A 424 -42.01 23.64 -27.11
CA VAL A 424 -42.65 24.63 -27.99
C VAL A 424 -44.15 24.34 -28.01
N ILE A 425 -44.96 25.40 -27.74
CA ILE A 425 -46.42 25.34 -27.79
C ILE A 425 -46.86 25.78 -29.17
N THR A 426 -47.76 25.02 -29.80
CA THR A 426 -48.46 25.40 -31.03
C THR A 426 -49.94 25.34 -30.75
N ALA A 427 -50.70 26.37 -31.15
CA ALA A 427 -52.15 26.44 -31.01
C ALA A 427 -52.74 27.46 -32.01
N ASP A 428 -54.01 27.35 -32.30
CA ASP A 428 -54.77 28.35 -33.03
C ASP A 428 -54.79 29.67 -32.20
N SER A 429 -54.59 30.82 -32.84
CA SER A 429 -54.47 32.10 -32.17
C SER A 429 -55.80 32.68 -31.67
N GLN A 430 -56.94 32.13 -32.14
CA GLN A 430 -58.28 32.58 -31.77
C GLN A 430 -59.33 31.50 -31.88
N ILE A 431 -60.39 31.57 -31.06
CA ILE A 431 -61.56 30.71 -31.11
C ILE A 431 -62.80 31.49 -30.67
N SER A 432 -64.00 31.11 -31.14
CA SER A 432 -65.24 31.79 -30.76
C SER A 432 -66.24 30.81 -30.17
N TYR A 433 -66.86 31.19 -29.05
CA TYR A 433 -67.94 30.47 -28.40
C TYR A 433 -69.23 31.28 -28.35
N LYS A 434 -70.38 30.61 -28.34
CA LYS A 434 -71.67 31.29 -28.07
C LYS A 434 -71.81 31.50 -26.57
N LYS A 435 -72.43 32.58 -26.17
CA LYS A 435 -72.84 32.80 -24.78
C LYS A 435 -73.56 31.57 -24.21
N GLU A 436 -73.33 31.25 -22.94
CA GLU A 436 -73.88 30.10 -22.22
C GLU A 436 -73.38 28.72 -22.73
N SER A 437 -72.32 28.70 -23.54
CA SER A 437 -71.61 27.44 -23.83
C SER A 437 -70.96 26.90 -22.56
N THR A 438 -70.87 25.56 -22.48
CA THR A 438 -70.10 24.86 -21.43
C THR A 438 -68.87 24.21 -22.07
N LYS A 439 -67.67 24.62 -21.64
CA LYS A 439 -66.40 24.11 -22.16
C LYS A 439 -65.48 23.83 -21.00
N SER A 440 -64.86 22.66 -20.99
CA SER A 440 -63.74 22.35 -20.11
C SER A 440 -62.43 22.86 -20.70
N VAL A 441 -61.38 22.93 -19.88
CA VAL A 441 -60.01 23.28 -20.33
C VAL A 441 -59.56 22.26 -21.39
N ASP A 442 -59.84 20.99 -21.21
CA ASP A 442 -59.40 19.95 -22.16
C ASP A 442 -60.12 20.09 -23.52
N GLU A 443 -61.43 20.38 -23.53
CA GLU A 443 -62.17 20.64 -24.76
C GLU A 443 -61.64 21.90 -25.46
N PHE A 444 -61.36 22.96 -24.70
CA PHE A 444 -60.75 24.19 -25.24
C PHE A 444 -59.40 23.87 -25.90
N LEU A 445 -58.51 23.19 -25.19
CA LEU A 445 -57.18 22.82 -25.71
C LEU A 445 -57.29 21.97 -26.99
N GLN A 446 -58.24 21.07 -27.05
CA GLN A 446 -58.50 20.23 -28.24
C GLN A 446 -59.00 21.06 -29.41
N GLU A 447 -59.94 22.00 -29.17
CA GLU A 447 -60.59 22.81 -30.21
C GLU A 447 -59.65 23.90 -30.80
N ILE A 448 -58.71 24.36 -30.06
CA ILE A 448 -57.64 25.25 -30.57
C ILE A 448 -56.46 24.47 -31.18
N HIS A 449 -56.62 23.16 -31.40
CA HIS A 449 -55.57 22.27 -31.95
C HIS A 449 -54.23 22.41 -31.26
N SER A 450 -54.25 22.59 -29.93
CA SER A 450 -53.02 22.78 -29.18
C SER A 450 -52.15 21.52 -29.17
N SER A 451 -50.85 21.72 -29.28
CA SER A 451 -49.83 20.69 -29.14
C SER A 451 -48.59 21.26 -28.50
N VAL A 452 -47.76 20.38 -27.95
CA VAL A 452 -46.48 20.75 -27.31
C VAL A 452 -45.41 19.70 -27.65
N THR A 453 -44.16 20.18 -27.85
CA THR A 453 -42.99 19.33 -28.04
C THR A 453 -42.29 19.03 -26.71
N GLY A 454 -41.22 18.23 -26.74
CA GLY A 454 -40.30 18.05 -25.62
C GLY A 454 -40.90 17.32 -24.39
N ASN A 455 -41.90 16.44 -24.60
CA ASN A 455 -42.59 15.72 -23.52
C ASN A 455 -43.13 16.60 -22.40
N ALA A 456 -43.53 17.84 -22.74
CA ALA A 456 -44.00 18.80 -21.76
C ALA A 456 -45.49 18.66 -21.46
N VAL A 457 -45.86 19.03 -20.25
CA VAL A 457 -47.27 19.10 -19.83
C VAL A 457 -47.81 20.49 -20.16
N LEU A 458 -48.85 20.54 -21.05
CA LEU A 458 -49.55 21.76 -21.44
C LEU A 458 -50.60 22.12 -20.38
N THR A 459 -50.65 23.39 -19.99
CA THR A 459 -51.62 23.96 -19.05
C THR A 459 -52.18 25.27 -19.62
N SER A 460 -53.38 25.64 -19.16
CA SER A 460 -54.07 26.84 -19.58
C SER A 460 -54.75 27.54 -18.41
N ASP A 461 -54.90 28.83 -18.46
CA ASP A 461 -55.70 29.62 -17.53
C ASP A 461 -57.14 29.89 -18.02
N PHE A 462 -57.62 29.15 -19.03
CA PHE A 462 -58.94 29.27 -19.63
C PHE A 462 -60.05 29.34 -18.59
N ASP A 463 -60.12 28.44 -17.64
CA ASP A 463 -61.15 28.34 -16.58
C ASP A 463 -61.10 29.51 -15.58
N LYS A 464 -60.02 30.27 -15.56
CA LYS A 464 -59.82 31.43 -14.66
C LYS A 464 -60.14 32.77 -15.33
N VAL A 465 -59.90 32.85 -16.65
CA VAL A 465 -59.99 34.15 -17.37
C VAL A 465 -61.25 34.25 -18.24
N VAL A 466 -61.78 33.12 -18.74
CA VAL A 466 -62.93 33.15 -19.67
C VAL A 466 -64.25 33.00 -18.91
N ASP A 467 -65.11 34.01 -19.03
CA ASP A 467 -66.51 33.90 -18.58
C ASP A 467 -67.43 33.68 -19.79
N LEU A 468 -67.82 32.44 -20.01
CA LEU A 468 -68.70 32.03 -21.11
C LEU A 468 -70.12 32.57 -21.01
N ASN A 469 -70.51 33.22 -19.91
CA ASN A 469 -71.82 33.86 -19.72
C ASN A 469 -71.81 35.37 -20.10
N THR A 470 -70.63 35.96 -20.29
CA THR A 470 -70.47 37.38 -20.61
C THR A 470 -69.85 37.56 -21.99
N PRO A 471 -70.56 38.14 -22.96
CA PRO A 471 -69.98 38.41 -24.28
C PRO A 471 -68.78 39.38 -24.16
N GLY A 472 -67.69 39.04 -24.85
CA GLY A 472 -66.45 39.78 -24.80
C GLY A 472 -65.28 39.00 -25.39
N GLU A 473 -64.11 39.67 -25.43
CA GLU A 473 -62.86 39.03 -25.81
C GLU A 473 -62.04 38.77 -24.57
N TYR A 474 -61.53 37.54 -24.45
CA TYR A 474 -60.70 37.08 -23.35
C TYR A 474 -59.36 36.59 -23.90
N THR A 475 -58.28 36.96 -23.25
CA THR A 475 -56.96 36.44 -23.60
C THR A 475 -56.59 35.28 -22.67
N VAL A 476 -56.48 34.12 -23.24
CA VAL A 476 -56.05 32.89 -22.52
C VAL A 476 -54.59 32.66 -22.77
N THR A 477 -53.83 32.29 -21.71
CA THR A 477 -52.42 31.98 -21.79
C THR A 477 -52.18 30.49 -21.63
N LEU A 478 -51.41 29.94 -22.55
CA LEU A 478 -50.97 28.53 -22.51
C LEU A 478 -49.53 28.51 -21.97
N HIS A 479 -49.27 27.59 -21.05
CA HIS A 479 -47.96 27.31 -20.51
C HIS A 479 -47.63 25.83 -20.69
N ALA A 480 -46.36 25.51 -20.87
CA ALA A 480 -45.89 24.13 -20.87
C ALA A 480 -44.56 23.99 -20.13
N THR A 481 -44.41 22.90 -19.41
CA THR A 481 -43.17 22.57 -18.67
C THR A 481 -42.86 21.09 -18.90
N ASN A 482 -41.63 20.77 -19.28
CA ASN A 482 -41.19 19.38 -19.43
C ASN A 482 -40.78 18.76 -18.07
N ASP A 483 -40.47 17.51 -18.07
CA ASP A 483 -40.06 16.75 -16.87
C ASP A 483 -38.71 17.22 -16.27
N ARG A 484 -37.93 17.98 -17.03
CA ARG A 484 -36.68 18.62 -16.60
C ARG A 484 -36.88 20.05 -16.05
N GLY A 485 -38.12 20.52 -15.97
CA GLY A 485 -38.47 21.82 -15.43
C GLY A 485 -38.28 22.98 -16.43
N GLN A 486 -37.95 22.71 -17.70
CA GLN A 486 -37.78 23.73 -18.72
C GLN A 486 -39.16 24.18 -19.24
N GLN A 487 -39.36 25.48 -19.37
CA GLN A 487 -40.64 26.09 -19.75
C GLN A 487 -40.62 26.52 -21.22
N ALA A 488 -41.73 26.27 -21.88
CA ALA A 488 -42.02 26.85 -23.18
C ALA A 488 -42.25 28.36 -23.07
N ASP A 489 -42.00 29.10 -24.14
CA ASP A 489 -42.47 30.48 -24.25
C ASP A 489 -44.00 30.45 -24.25
N PRO A 490 -44.69 31.32 -23.43
CA PRO A 490 -46.14 31.29 -23.33
C PRO A 490 -46.80 31.69 -24.66
N VAL A 491 -47.90 30.99 -25.01
CA VAL A 491 -48.71 31.29 -26.18
C VAL A 491 -50.06 31.84 -25.73
N THR A 492 -50.54 32.94 -26.36
CA THR A 492 -51.84 33.51 -26.06
C THR A 492 -52.86 33.19 -27.14
N VAL A 493 -54.07 32.91 -26.71
CA VAL A 493 -55.24 32.62 -27.58
C VAL A 493 -56.37 33.56 -27.24
N ILE A 494 -56.93 34.22 -28.25
CA ILE A 494 -58.08 35.11 -28.08
C ILE A 494 -59.37 34.27 -28.14
N VAL A 495 -60.14 34.29 -27.06
CA VAL A 495 -61.47 33.65 -26.98
C VAL A 495 -62.53 34.71 -27.08
N THR A 496 -63.31 34.70 -28.14
CA THR A 496 -64.44 35.62 -28.34
C THR A 496 -65.76 34.94 -27.92
N VAL A 497 -66.43 35.49 -26.92
CA VAL A 497 -67.79 35.04 -26.53
C VAL A 497 -68.77 35.92 -27.23
N THR A 498 -69.58 35.36 -28.18
CA THR A 498 -70.61 36.10 -28.95
C THR A 498 -71.94 36.03 -28.25
N ALA A 499 -72.76 37.08 -28.38
CA ALA A 499 -74.16 37.10 -27.90
C ALA A 499 -74.97 35.93 -28.54
N SER A 500 -75.86 35.27 -27.78
CA SER A 500 -76.79 34.33 -28.42
C SER A 500 -77.70 35.03 -29.40
N ASP A 501 -77.86 34.48 -30.62
CA ASP A 501 -78.64 35.12 -31.72
C ASP A 501 -80.10 35.39 -31.31
N GLY A 502 -80.41 36.60 -30.95
CA GLY A 502 -81.72 37.17 -30.83
C GLY A 502 -81.80 38.44 -31.69
N GLY A 503 -82.03 38.33 -33.04
CA GLY A 503 -82.36 39.44 -33.87
C GLY A 503 -81.49 39.65 -35.11
N HIS A 504 -82.12 39.52 -36.25
CA HIS A 504 -81.68 39.87 -37.58
C HIS A 504 -80.71 41.04 -37.58
N VAL A 505 -79.50 40.88 -38.03
CA VAL A 505 -78.65 41.95 -38.47
C VAL A 505 -78.29 41.76 -39.95
N ASN A 506 -78.66 42.68 -40.79
CA ASN A 506 -78.32 42.73 -42.21
C ASN A 506 -76.78 42.53 -42.40
N PRO A 507 -76.41 41.84 -43.47
CA PRO A 507 -74.98 41.69 -43.79
C PRO A 507 -74.38 43.04 -44.17
N ILE A 508 -73.38 43.45 -43.47
CA ILE A 508 -72.49 44.57 -43.86
C ILE A 508 -71.70 44.08 -45.08
N PRO A 509 -71.61 44.89 -46.17
CA PRO A 509 -70.83 44.50 -47.34
C PRO A 509 -69.35 44.30 -46.99
N PRO A 510 -68.68 43.40 -47.68
CA PRO A 510 -67.26 43.14 -47.38
C PRO A 510 -66.42 44.36 -47.68
N THR A 511 -65.68 44.82 -46.73
CA THR A 511 -64.58 45.77 -46.87
C THR A 511 -63.54 45.22 -47.84
N PRO A 512 -63.05 45.98 -48.81
CA PRO A 512 -62.13 45.49 -49.83
C PRO A 512 -60.81 45.00 -49.15
N GLU A 513 -60.45 43.79 -49.55
CA GLU A 513 -59.18 43.16 -49.27
C GLU A 513 -58.01 44.12 -49.63
N VAL A 514 -57.27 44.54 -48.63
CA VAL A 514 -56.01 45.22 -48.87
C VAL A 514 -54.99 44.16 -49.15
N LYS A 515 -54.69 44.02 -50.44
CA LYS A 515 -53.61 43.16 -50.94
C LYS A 515 -52.31 43.61 -50.29
N PRO A 516 -51.57 42.73 -49.67
CA PRO A 516 -50.23 43.06 -49.14
C PRO A 516 -49.30 43.41 -50.31
N THR A 517 -48.67 44.55 -50.23
CA THR A 517 -47.61 44.99 -51.14
C THR A 517 -46.42 44.04 -50.99
N PRO A 518 -45.82 43.59 -52.11
CA PRO A 518 -44.63 42.77 -52.02
C PRO A 518 -43.49 43.52 -51.32
N GLN A 519 -42.92 42.97 -50.32
CA GLN A 519 -41.63 43.42 -49.81
C GLN A 519 -40.60 43.11 -50.89
N GLU A 520 -39.91 44.13 -51.29
CA GLU A 520 -38.76 44.12 -52.15
C GLU A 520 -37.66 43.26 -51.55
N GLU A 521 -37.23 42.23 -52.29
CA GLU A 521 -36.00 41.50 -52.03
C GLU A 521 -34.82 42.46 -52.10
N THR A 522 -34.18 42.73 -50.97
CA THR A 522 -32.87 43.39 -50.99
C THR A 522 -31.79 42.30 -51.05
N ASP A 523 -31.19 42.19 -52.22
CA ASP A 523 -29.97 41.55 -52.58
C ASP A 523 -28.86 41.79 -51.52
N PRO A 524 -28.09 40.79 -51.05
CA PRO A 524 -27.01 41.00 -50.12
C PRO A 524 -25.82 41.65 -50.80
N THR A 525 -25.64 42.95 -50.56
CA THR A 525 -24.49 43.70 -51.02
C THR A 525 -23.29 43.46 -50.13
N ILE A 526 -22.32 42.78 -50.72
CA ILE A 526 -20.87 42.95 -50.62
C ILE A 526 -20.36 43.73 -49.39
N ILE A 527 -19.68 43.03 -48.50
CA ILE A 527 -18.84 43.57 -47.42
C ILE A 527 -17.56 44.15 -48.06
N PRO A 528 -17.21 45.43 -47.81
CA PRO A 528 -15.87 45.91 -48.18
C PRO A 528 -14.85 45.56 -47.09
N GLU A 529 -13.73 45.02 -47.53
CA GLU A 529 -12.47 44.87 -46.82
C GLU A 529 -12.03 46.19 -46.16
N PRO A 530 -11.50 46.20 -44.94
CA PRO A 530 -10.83 47.38 -44.39
C PRO A 530 -9.44 47.50 -44.97
N GLN A 531 -9.20 48.54 -45.70
CA GLN A 531 -7.88 48.97 -46.15
C GLN A 531 -6.99 49.35 -44.97
N SER A 532 -5.75 48.87 -45.08
CA SER A 532 -4.62 49.29 -44.28
C SER A 532 -4.31 50.78 -44.51
N GLU A 533 -4.25 51.57 -43.46
CA GLU A 533 -3.50 52.83 -43.48
C GLU A 533 -2.13 52.64 -42.84
N ASN A 534 -1.13 52.85 -43.70
CA ASN A 534 0.26 53.12 -43.34
C ASN A 534 0.34 54.44 -42.57
N SER A 535 1.14 54.46 -41.51
CA SER A 535 1.95 55.63 -41.20
C SER A 535 3.35 55.18 -40.76
N GLU A 536 4.29 55.51 -41.63
CA GLU A 536 5.71 55.52 -41.39
C GLU A 536 6.05 56.43 -40.21
N ASP A 537 6.97 56.01 -39.37
CA ASP A 537 8.07 56.89 -38.98
C ASP A 537 9.35 56.10 -38.66
N GLN A 538 10.37 56.55 -39.35
CA GLN A 538 11.74 56.11 -39.34
C GLN A 538 12.45 56.40 -38.02
N VAL A 539 13.48 55.66 -37.65
CA VAL A 539 14.86 56.14 -37.55
C VAL A 539 15.84 55.06 -37.10
N LYS A 540 16.81 54.75 -38.01
CA LYS A 540 18.23 54.40 -37.92
C LYS A 540 18.68 53.10 -37.23
N GLU A 541 19.11 52.17 -38.06
CA GLU A 541 20.53 51.81 -38.41
C GLU A 541 21.59 51.91 -37.28
N ASN A 542 22.17 50.77 -36.94
CA ASN A 542 23.60 50.63 -37.07
C ASN A 542 24.02 49.14 -37.25
N ASN A 543 24.66 48.92 -38.38
CA ASN A 543 25.41 47.77 -38.81
C ASN A 543 26.59 47.48 -37.85
N THR A 544 26.93 46.25 -37.65
CA THR A 544 28.29 45.78 -37.90
C THR A 544 28.32 44.28 -38.23
N LYS A 545 28.73 43.99 -39.45
CA LYS A 545 29.24 42.72 -40.00
C LYS A 545 30.54 42.31 -39.31
N THR A 546 30.85 41.03 -39.17
CA THR A 546 32.10 40.36 -39.57
C THR A 546 31.86 38.85 -39.45
N GLU A 547 31.64 38.13 -40.50
CA GLU A 547 32.46 37.27 -41.34
C GLU A 547 33.39 36.27 -40.59
N GLU A 548 33.05 35.03 -40.87
CA GLU A 548 33.84 33.85 -41.28
C GLU A 548 35.28 33.67 -40.72
N LYS A 549 35.55 32.44 -40.20
CA LYS A 549 36.48 31.52 -40.85
C LYS A 549 36.42 30.11 -40.25
N ALA A 550 36.11 29.19 -41.13
CA ALA A 550 36.40 27.76 -41.00
C ALA A 550 37.93 27.51 -40.84
N ASN A 551 38.29 26.50 -40.08
CA ASN A 551 39.52 25.74 -40.40
C ASN A 551 39.40 24.27 -39.95
N LYS A 552 39.49 23.41 -40.93
CA LYS A 552 39.74 21.98 -40.90
C LYS A 552 41.19 21.68 -40.51
N THR A 553 41.44 20.64 -39.73
CA THR A 553 42.57 19.71 -39.84
C THR A 553 42.25 18.54 -38.89
N SER A 554 41.88 17.36 -39.30
CA SER A 554 42.56 16.26 -39.99
C SER A 554 43.54 15.47 -39.10
N LEU A 555 43.12 14.21 -38.82
CA LEU A 555 43.88 12.95 -38.77
C LEU A 555 44.98 12.77 -37.69
N THR A 556 44.87 11.74 -36.86
CA THR A 556 45.65 10.51 -37.09
C THR A 556 45.14 9.33 -36.23
N THR A 557 44.81 8.27 -36.90
CA THR A 557 44.69 6.88 -36.51
C THR A 557 45.93 6.33 -35.84
N LYS A 558 45.81 5.50 -34.82
CA LYS A 558 46.70 4.35 -34.63
C LYS A 558 45.92 3.18 -34.00
N GLU A 559 45.72 2.18 -34.84
CA GLU A 559 45.49 0.76 -34.47
C GLU A 559 46.71 0.20 -33.73
N ASN A 560 46.43 -0.75 -32.82
CA ASN A 560 47.15 -2.03 -32.67
C ASN A 560 46.39 -2.87 -31.66
N LYS A 561 45.81 -3.92 -32.07
CA LYS A 561 46.22 -5.30 -32.38
C LYS A 561 45.94 -6.27 -31.23
N VAL A 562 44.98 -7.07 -31.54
CA VAL A 562 44.55 -8.42 -31.13
C VAL A 562 45.66 -9.28 -30.49
N GLU A 563 45.29 -9.97 -29.39
CA GLU A 563 45.67 -11.39 -29.24
C GLU A 563 44.57 -12.19 -28.49
N LYS A 564 44.25 -13.32 -29.07
CA LYS A 564 43.37 -14.40 -28.61
C LYS A 564 44.09 -15.32 -27.64
N ALA A 565 43.38 -15.87 -26.67
CA ALA A 565 43.39 -17.29 -26.28
C ALA A 565 42.40 -17.51 -25.14
N ASP A 566 41.43 -18.24 -25.34
CA ASP A 566 41.07 -19.65 -25.16
C ASP A 566 40.22 -19.95 -23.89
N LYS A 567 39.20 -20.70 -24.21
CA LYS A 567 38.13 -21.32 -23.39
C LYS A 567 38.62 -22.03 -22.12
N ALA A 568 37.80 -21.94 -21.07
CA ALA A 568 37.35 -23.12 -20.32
C ALA A 568 36.08 -22.81 -19.50
N ASP A 569 35.08 -23.64 -19.69
CA ASP A 569 33.85 -23.79 -18.91
C ASP A 569 34.11 -23.85 -17.42
N LYS A 570 33.26 -23.19 -16.62
CA LYS A 570 32.72 -23.77 -15.37
C LYS A 570 31.51 -23.01 -14.87
N ALA A 571 30.41 -23.75 -14.85
CA ALA A 571 29.33 -23.84 -13.85
C ALA A 571 28.92 -22.61 -13.03
N ASN A 572 27.63 -22.28 -13.19
CA ASN A 572 26.77 -21.54 -12.28
C ASN A 572 27.06 -21.82 -10.79
N GLN A 573 27.53 -20.81 -10.10
CA GLN A 573 27.32 -20.66 -8.67
C GLN A 573 26.60 -19.33 -8.46
N VAL A 574 25.36 -19.46 -8.00
CA VAL A 574 24.60 -18.35 -7.41
C VAL A 574 25.39 -17.85 -6.20
N LYS A 575 26.05 -16.70 -6.33
CA LYS A 575 26.64 -16.00 -5.19
C LYS A 575 25.50 -15.28 -4.47
N THR A 576 25.07 -15.85 -3.35
CA THR A 576 24.39 -15.10 -2.29
C THR A 576 25.30 -13.94 -1.89
N LYS A 577 24.88 -12.71 -2.20
CA LYS A 577 25.52 -11.48 -1.70
C LYS A 577 25.36 -11.47 -0.18
N ALA A 578 26.46 -11.61 0.54
CA ALA A 578 26.53 -11.26 1.95
C ALA A 578 26.19 -9.76 2.11
N LEU A 579 25.27 -9.47 3.04
CA LEU A 579 24.97 -8.13 3.49
C LEU A 579 26.26 -7.38 3.90
N PRO A 580 26.39 -6.09 3.62
CA PRO A 580 27.53 -5.32 4.10
C PRO A 580 27.53 -5.30 5.62
N GLN A 581 28.60 -5.79 6.24
CA GLN A 581 28.86 -5.56 7.65
C GLN A 581 29.08 -4.06 7.84
N THR A 582 28.20 -3.43 8.59
CA THR A 582 28.38 -2.03 9.02
C THR A 582 29.55 -1.97 9.98
N GLY A 583 30.71 -1.64 9.46
CA GLY A 583 31.89 -1.37 10.27
C GLY A 583 31.83 0.03 10.86
N ASP A 584 31.21 0.17 12.02
CA ASP A 584 31.37 1.39 12.82
C ASP A 584 32.56 1.21 13.72
N THR A 585 33.71 1.84 13.33
CA THR A 585 34.92 1.83 14.14
C THR A 585 34.88 2.96 15.17
N ASN A 586 33.95 2.87 16.12
CA ASN A 586 34.08 3.67 17.34
C ASN A 586 34.78 2.81 18.39
N LYS A 587 36.07 3.06 18.59
CA LYS A 587 36.98 2.26 19.43
C LYS A 587 36.66 2.24 20.93
N ASN A 588 35.51 2.76 21.36
CA ASN A 588 35.09 2.84 22.77
C ASN A 588 33.79 2.14 23.10
N ALA A 589 33.16 1.40 22.16
CA ALA A 589 32.04 0.53 22.46
C ALA A 589 32.55 -0.90 22.51
N LEU A 590 32.73 -1.44 23.69
CA LEU A 590 32.97 -2.86 23.91
C LEU A 590 31.79 -3.68 23.35
N PRO A 591 32.04 -4.76 22.61
CA PRO A 591 30.98 -5.66 22.17
C PRO A 591 30.48 -6.48 23.37
N ILE A 592 29.46 -5.98 24.05
CA ILE A 592 28.88 -6.62 25.25
C ILE A 592 28.16 -7.93 24.90
N ALA A 593 27.68 -8.11 23.67
CA ALA A 593 26.93 -9.29 23.28
C ALA A 593 27.77 -10.56 23.11
N GLY A 594 29.01 -10.45 22.60
CA GLY A 594 29.90 -11.60 22.44
C GLY A 594 30.53 -12.10 23.74
N VAL A 595 30.67 -11.22 24.74
CA VAL A 595 31.29 -11.54 26.04
C VAL A 595 30.30 -12.19 27.00
N MET A 596 28.99 -11.94 26.90
CA MET A 596 27.98 -12.52 27.79
C MET A 596 27.68 -13.99 27.47
N LEU A 597 27.69 -14.40 26.20
CA LEU A 597 27.58 -15.84 25.85
C LEU A 597 28.80 -16.65 26.27
N SER A 598 29.98 -16.06 26.22
CA SER A 598 31.21 -16.73 26.70
C SER A 598 31.33 -16.73 28.24
N LEU A 599 30.81 -15.72 28.95
CA LEU A 599 30.81 -15.69 30.42
C LEU A 599 29.76 -16.63 31.02
N ALA A 600 28.59 -16.81 30.42
CA ALA A 600 27.61 -17.80 30.86
C ALA A 600 28.14 -19.23 30.70
N ALA A 601 28.84 -19.52 29.60
CA ALA A 601 29.50 -20.83 29.40
C ALA A 601 30.68 -21.05 30.35
N LEU A 602 31.47 -20.01 30.69
CA LEU A 602 32.58 -20.13 31.63
C LEU A 602 32.14 -20.22 33.10
N LEU A 603 31.03 -19.62 33.50
CA LEU A 603 30.49 -19.77 34.87
C LEU A 603 29.89 -21.15 35.12
N ILE A 604 29.33 -21.80 34.10
CA ILE A 604 28.83 -23.17 34.19
C ILE A 604 30.00 -24.17 34.32
N ILE A 605 31.12 -23.94 33.62
CA ILE A 605 32.32 -24.81 33.69
C ILE A 605 33.06 -24.65 35.04
N ARG A 606 33.01 -23.49 35.70
CA ARG A 606 33.65 -23.30 37.02
C ARG A 606 32.88 -23.91 38.20
N LYS A 607 31.53 -24.05 38.09
CA LYS A 607 30.71 -24.69 39.13
C LYS A 607 30.72 -26.23 39.07
N SER A 608 31.20 -26.84 38.00
CA SER A 608 31.30 -28.28 37.88
C SER A 608 32.66 -28.88 38.33
N LYS A 609 33.59 -28.03 38.87
CA LYS A 609 34.91 -28.45 39.39
C LYS A 609 35.17 -28.05 40.84
N SER A 610 34.12 -27.80 41.65
CA SER A 610 34.24 -27.68 43.10
C SER A 610 33.26 -28.59 43.84
#